data_2f3dbcc2cb807af53dfaa462407880fe
#
_entry.id   2f3dbcc2cb807af53dfaa462407880fe
#
_cell.length_a   1.000
_cell.length_b   1.000
_cell.length_c   1.000
_cell.angle_alpha   90.00
_cell.angle_beta   90.00
_cell.angle_gamma   90.00
#
_symmetry.space_group_name_H-M   'P 1'
#
loop_
_entity.id
_entity.type
_entity.pdbx_description
1 polymer ?
#
loop_
_entity_poly.entity_id
_entity_poly.type
_entity_poly.pdbx_seq_one_letter_code
_entity_poly.pdbx_strand_id
1 'polypeptide(L)'
;MCKVKLTITESRCRGGYLKTGDTFVVDDLCPPICHELWNAIYPSVYALKNGASLDYGAARAKCFDAACPDECRVHIHGEVIE
;
A
#
# COMPACT_ATOMS: atom_id res chain seq x y z
N MET A 1 12.39 -11.14 6.95
CA MET A 1 11.64 -9.95 6.53
C MET A 1 10.16 -10.25 6.49
N CYS A 2 9.35 -9.27 6.84
CA CYS A 2 7.89 -9.43 6.79
C CYS A 2 7.38 -9.25 5.37
N LYS A 3 6.26 -9.90 5.07
CA LYS A 3 5.53 -9.65 3.84
C LYS A 3 4.41 -8.66 4.11
N VAL A 4 4.13 -7.81 3.14
CA VAL A 4 3.10 -6.78 3.26
C VAL A 4 2.03 -7.05 2.20
N LYS A 5 0.78 -7.13 2.64
CA LYS A 5 -0.36 -7.28 1.73
C LYS A 5 -0.95 -5.90 1.45
N LEU A 6 -1.10 -5.59 0.19
CA LEU A 6 -1.72 -4.35 -0.26
C LEU A 6 -3.09 -4.66 -0.82
N THR A 7 -4.09 -3.89 -0.40
CA THR A 7 -5.48 -4.04 -0.87
C THR A 7 -5.96 -2.70 -1.41
N ILE A 8 -6.48 -2.71 -2.64
CA ILE A 8 -7.09 -1.52 -3.22
C ILE A 8 -8.50 -1.42 -2.67
N THR A 9 -8.73 -0.45 -1.77
CA THR A 9 -10.03 -0.30 -1.11
C THR A 9 -11.01 0.50 -1.94
N GLU A 10 -10.51 1.43 -2.78
CA GLU A 10 -11.33 2.20 -3.70
C GLU A 10 -10.46 2.64 -4.86
N SER A 11 -10.99 2.58 -6.09
CA SER A 11 -10.22 2.99 -7.26
C SER A 11 -11.07 3.75 -8.26
N ARG A 12 -10.54 4.92 -8.66
CA ARG A 12 -11.00 5.69 -9.80
C ARG A 12 -9.80 6.01 -10.69
N CYS A 13 -8.90 5.04 -10.82
CA CYS A 13 -7.66 5.19 -11.57
C CYS A 13 -7.94 5.58 -13.03
N ARG A 14 -7.30 6.65 -13.50
CA ARG A 14 -7.50 7.14 -14.87
C ARG A 14 -7.07 6.14 -15.92
N GLY A 15 -5.98 5.44 -15.67
CA GLY A 15 -5.45 4.44 -16.58
C GLY A 15 -6.16 3.09 -16.50
N GLY A 16 -6.99 2.90 -15.48
CA GLY A 16 -7.66 1.62 -15.28
C GLY A 16 -6.74 0.49 -14.85
N TYR A 17 -5.56 0.80 -14.37
CA TYR A 17 -4.57 -0.21 -13.98
C TYR A 17 -4.95 -0.94 -12.69
N LEU A 18 -5.63 -0.25 -11.79
CA LEU A 18 -5.99 -0.77 -10.47
C LEU A 18 -7.49 -0.72 -10.29
N LYS A 19 -8.06 -1.76 -9.68
CA LYS A 19 -9.49 -1.87 -9.45
C LYS A 19 -9.76 -2.12 -7.98
N THR A 20 -10.91 -1.64 -7.51
CA THR A 20 -11.36 -1.90 -6.14
C THR A 20 -11.37 -3.41 -5.88
N GLY A 21 -10.74 -3.82 -4.77
CA GLY A 21 -10.64 -5.21 -4.40
C GLY A 21 -9.38 -5.91 -4.86
N ASP A 22 -8.56 -5.28 -5.71
CA ASP A 22 -7.28 -5.87 -6.12
C ASP A 22 -6.37 -6.01 -4.90
N THR A 23 -5.64 -7.12 -4.84
CA THR A 23 -4.69 -7.37 -3.75
C THR A 23 -3.33 -7.76 -4.32
N PHE A 24 -2.29 -7.38 -3.59
CA PHE A 24 -0.91 -7.67 -3.96
C PHE A 24 -0.13 -8.04 -2.71
N VAL A 25 0.84 -8.94 -2.85
CA VAL A 25 1.76 -9.25 -1.74
C VAL A 25 3.14 -8.76 -2.14
N VAL A 26 3.71 -7.90 -1.31
CA VAL A 26 5.05 -7.37 -1.54
C VAL A 26 6.07 -8.29 -0.90
N ASP A 27 7.00 -8.76 -1.70
CA ASP A 27 8.12 -9.57 -1.27
C ASP A 27 9.41 -8.94 -1.80
N ASP A 28 10.21 -9.63 -2.57
CA ASP A 28 11.48 -9.07 -3.08
C ASP A 28 11.29 -8.07 -4.21
N LEU A 29 10.24 -8.23 -5.00
CA LEU A 29 10.00 -7.38 -6.14
C LEU A 29 8.76 -6.51 -5.93
N CYS A 30 8.73 -5.36 -6.59
CA CYS A 30 7.55 -4.51 -6.51
C CYS A 30 6.40 -5.16 -7.29
N PRO A 31 5.17 -5.03 -6.79
CA PRO A 31 4.00 -5.57 -7.47
C PRO A 31 3.65 -4.72 -8.70
N PRO A 32 2.73 -5.20 -9.57
CA PRO A 32 2.31 -4.44 -10.75
C PRO A 32 1.38 -3.29 -10.39
N ILE A 33 1.93 -2.29 -9.73
CA ILE A 33 1.24 -1.07 -9.33
C ILE A 33 1.92 0.07 -10.08
N CYS A 34 1.18 1.08 -10.50
CA CYS A 34 1.76 2.21 -11.20
C CYS A 34 2.83 2.87 -10.32
N HIS A 35 3.88 3.39 -10.96
CA HIS A 35 5.01 3.92 -10.20
C HIS A 35 4.65 5.14 -9.34
N GLU A 36 3.62 5.90 -9.70
CA GLU A 36 3.19 7.04 -8.88
C GLU A 36 2.67 6.57 -7.52
N LEU A 37 1.76 5.60 -7.51
CA LEU A 37 1.23 5.05 -6.27
C LEU A 37 2.32 4.31 -5.50
N TRP A 38 3.12 3.50 -6.20
CA TRP A 38 4.20 2.75 -5.58
C TRP A 38 5.20 3.69 -4.90
N ASN A 39 5.56 4.77 -5.57
CA ASN A 39 6.48 5.75 -5.01
C ASN A 39 5.91 6.40 -3.74
N ALA A 40 4.61 6.63 -3.71
CA ALA A 40 3.96 7.25 -2.55
C ALA A 40 3.91 6.32 -1.34
N ILE A 41 3.75 5.00 -1.56
CA ILE A 41 3.58 4.06 -0.46
C ILE A 41 4.85 3.31 -0.08
N TYR A 42 5.87 3.33 -0.92
CA TYR A 42 7.07 2.51 -0.69
C TYR A 42 7.74 2.76 0.67
N PRO A 43 7.90 4.00 1.15
CA PRO A 43 8.50 4.21 2.47
C PRO A 43 7.78 3.46 3.58
N SER A 44 6.44 3.44 3.55
CA SER A 44 5.64 2.71 4.54
C SER A 44 5.81 1.21 4.37
N VAL A 45 5.80 0.72 3.13
CA VAL A 45 6.01 -0.69 2.83
C VAL A 45 7.39 -1.13 3.31
N TYR A 46 8.41 -0.34 3.01
CA TYR A 46 9.77 -0.65 3.42
C TYR A 46 9.89 -0.74 4.94
N ALA A 47 9.30 0.22 5.64
CA ALA A 47 9.33 0.23 7.10
C ALA A 47 8.67 -1.02 7.68
N LEU A 48 7.49 -1.38 7.16
CA LEU A 48 6.78 -2.57 7.64
C LEU A 48 7.55 -3.85 7.34
N LYS A 49 8.17 -3.94 6.18
CA LYS A 49 8.98 -5.12 5.84
C LYS A 49 10.14 -5.30 6.79
N ASN A 50 10.62 -4.23 7.38
CA ASN A 50 11.74 -4.25 8.32
C ASN A 50 11.28 -4.28 9.78
N GLY A 51 10.03 -4.58 10.04
CA GLY A 51 9.51 -4.82 11.39
C GLY A 51 9.03 -3.60 12.13
N ALA A 52 8.95 -2.45 11.47
CA ALA A 52 8.48 -1.23 12.12
C ALA A 52 6.99 -1.25 12.35
N SER A 53 6.53 -0.42 13.29
CA SER A 53 5.12 -0.13 13.48
C SER A 53 4.91 1.33 13.10
N LEU A 54 3.81 1.63 12.44
CA LEU A 54 3.50 2.96 11.95
C LEU A 54 2.38 3.58 12.77
N ASP A 55 2.29 4.89 12.74
CA ASP A 55 1.17 5.58 13.36
C ASP A 55 -0.10 5.32 12.56
N TYR A 56 -1.14 4.85 13.24
CA TYR A 56 -2.41 4.53 12.62
C TYR A 56 -3.53 5.09 13.49
N GLY A 57 -3.96 6.30 13.16
CA GLY A 57 -4.87 7.03 14.01
C GLY A 57 -4.19 7.38 15.33
N ALA A 58 -4.79 6.97 16.45
CA ALA A 58 -4.25 7.23 17.78
C ALA A 58 -3.36 6.10 18.29
N ALA A 59 -3.09 5.09 17.47
CA ALA A 59 -2.35 3.90 17.87
C ALA A 59 -1.18 3.64 16.92
N ARG A 60 -0.30 2.75 17.33
CA ARG A 60 0.75 2.24 16.45
C ARG A 60 0.34 0.86 15.98
N ALA A 61 0.52 0.60 14.69
CA ALA A 61 0.09 -0.66 14.11
C ALA A 61 1.01 -1.06 12.96
N LYS A 62 0.91 -2.31 12.55
CA LYS A 62 1.69 -2.83 11.41
C LYS A 62 0.85 -2.75 10.13
N CYS A 63 0.26 -1.58 9.92
CA CYS A 63 -0.56 -1.31 8.74
C CYS A 63 -0.55 0.19 8.43
N PHE A 64 -1.03 0.54 7.24
CA PHE A 64 -1.19 1.92 6.83
C PHE A 64 -2.31 2.06 5.81
N ASP A 65 -2.85 3.27 5.70
CA ASP A 65 -3.78 3.64 4.62
C ASP A 65 -3.14 4.80 3.87
N ALA A 66 -3.28 4.78 2.56
CA ALA A 66 -2.71 5.83 1.72
C ALA A 66 -3.58 6.03 0.48
N ALA A 67 -3.27 7.07 -0.26
CA ALA A 67 -3.99 7.41 -1.48
C ALA A 67 -3.01 7.80 -2.58
N CYS A 68 -3.45 7.60 -3.82
CA CYS A 68 -2.70 7.98 -5.00
C CYS A 68 -2.46 9.49 -5.02
N PRO A 69 -1.26 9.96 -5.40
CA PRO A 69 -1.01 11.40 -5.50
C PRO A 69 -1.83 12.10 -6.58
N ASP A 70 -2.44 11.35 -7.51
CA ASP A 70 -3.33 11.91 -8.52
C ASP A 70 -4.73 12.08 -7.93
N GLU A 71 -4.93 13.16 -7.17
CA GLU A 71 -6.21 13.57 -6.58
C GLU A 71 -6.88 12.48 -5.74
N CYS A 72 -6.06 11.64 -5.10
CA CYS A 72 -6.56 10.54 -4.25
C CYS A 72 -7.53 9.59 -4.98
N ARG A 73 -7.30 9.36 -6.26
CA ARG A 73 -8.21 8.51 -7.07
C ARG A 73 -8.18 7.06 -6.65
N VAL A 74 -7.09 6.59 -6.07
CA VAL A 74 -6.95 5.22 -5.58
C VAL A 74 -6.63 5.25 -4.10
N HIS A 75 -7.39 4.49 -3.32
CA HIS A 75 -7.12 4.30 -1.90
C HIS A 75 -6.60 2.89 -1.68
N ILE A 76 -5.57 2.78 -0.87
CA ILE A 76 -4.88 1.51 -0.65
C ILE A 76 -4.63 1.29 0.85
N HIS A 77 -4.79 0.05 1.28
CA HIS A 77 -4.49 -0.39 2.64
C HIS A 77 -3.35 -1.40 2.59
N GLY A 78 -2.34 -1.19 3.42
CA GLY A 78 -1.22 -2.13 3.53
C GLY A 78 -1.13 -2.69 4.94
N GLU A 79 -0.84 -3.98 5.05
CA GLU A 79 -0.70 -4.62 6.36
C GLU A 79 0.32 -5.75 6.30
N VAL A 80 0.99 -5.99 7.43
CA VAL A 80 1.93 -7.10 7.56
C VAL A 80 1.12 -8.39 7.71
N ILE A 81 1.48 -9.42 6.94
CA ILE A 81 0.81 -10.72 7.00
C ILE A 81 1.71 -11.85 7.48
N GLU A 82 3.00 -11.56 7.63
CA GLU A 82 3.97 -12.56 8.13
C GLU A 82 5.04 -11.89 8.97
#